data_7631268aea99bcb38c61451716a39328
#
_entry.id   7631268aea99bcb38c61451716a39328
#
_cell.length_a   1.000
_cell.length_b   1.000
_cell.length_c   1.000
_cell.angle_alpha   90.00
_cell.angle_beta   90.00
_cell.angle_gamma   90.00
#
_symmetry.space_group_name_H-M   'P 1'
#
loop_
_entity.id
_entity.type
_entity.pdbx_description
1 polymer ?
#
loop_
_entity_poly.entity_id
_entity_poly.type
_entity_poly.pdbx_seq_one_letter_code
_entity_poly.pdbx_strand_id
1 'polypeptide(L)'
;ARHPRRRELQVVFQDPTESLNPRYTAFDSIAEPLRLLEGVRDSAGLEARVKAAASDVGLPLELLGRFPHQLSGGQKARVNIARAVAVRPRLLILDEPTAALDVSVQAIVLALLAELRERHGLAYLFVSHDLNVVRLMCDEVLVMYLGRIVERGPAAEVFARPAHPYTRLLVDALPRLGQPAPAVALPASEPTSPIDPDPRQCRYASRCPQARPRCSELSPSLSTLAPGREAACHFPLVNLAPESAA
;
A
#
# COMPACT_ATOMS: atom_id res chain seq x y z
N ALA A 1 14.39 15.01 17.77
CA ALA A 1 14.64 15.17 16.37
C ALA A 1 13.38 15.49 15.57
N ARG A 2 13.01 16.78 15.52
CA ARG A 2 11.80 17.28 14.84
C ARG A 2 12.20 17.76 13.44
N HIS A 3 12.34 16.82 12.46
CA HIS A 3 12.59 17.23 11.08
C HIS A 3 11.30 17.82 10.48
N PRO A 4 11.30 19.00 9.83
CA PRO A 4 10.11 19.68 9.31
C PRO A 4 9.28 18.80 8.35
N ARG A 5 9.94 17.97 7.54
CA ARG A 5 9.29 17.05 6.59
C ARG A 5 8.42 15.97 7.24
N ARG A 6 8.55 15.72 8.55
CA ARG A 6 7.68 14.75 9.24
C ARG A 6 6.20 15.15 9.23
N ARG A 7 5.92 16.44 9.15
CA ARG A 7 4.56 16.94 9.00
C ARG A 7 4.00 16.64 7.61
N GLU A 8 4.85 16.71 6.58
CA GLU A 8 4.45 16.49 5.18
C GLU A 8 4.25 15.02 4.83
N LEU A 9 4.83 14.10 5.61
CA LEU A 9 4.78 12.67 5.41
C LEU A 9 4.24 12.00 6.66
N GLN A 10 3.13 11.28 6.53
CA GLN A 10 2.50 10.53 7.61
C GLN A 10 2.31 9.07 7.22
N VAL A 11 2.13 8.20 8.23
CA VAL A 11 1.99 6.77 8.05
C VAL A 11 0.74 6.27 8.76
N VAL A 12 -0.06 5.46 8.08
CA VAL A 12 -1.10 4.61 8.67
C VAL A 12 -0.57 3.18 8.67
N PHE A 13 -0.42 2.59 9.84
CA PHE A 13 0.14 1.26 10.04
C PHE A 13 -0.90 0.16 9.85
N GLN A 14 -0.43 -1.06 9.59
CA GLN A 14 -1.19 -2.26 9.27
C GLN A 14 -2.24 -2.62 10.34
N ASP A 15 -1.86 -2.65 11.61
CA ASP A 15 -2.79 -2.98 12.70
C ASP A 15 -3.26 -1.71 13.41
N PRO A 16 -4.55 -1.36 13.25
CA PRO A 16 -5.11 -0.18 13.92
C PRO A 16 -5.14 -0.31 15.45
N THR A 17 -5.06 -1.51 16.00
CA THR A 17 -5.05 -1.72 17.45
C THR A 17 -3.65 -1.50 18.02
N GLU A 18 -2.63 -2.10 17.40
CA GLU A 18 -1.24 -1.99 17.85
C GLU A 18 -0.65 -0.60 17.61
N SER A 19 -1.17 0.14 16.61
CA SER A 19 -0.70 1.47 16.27
C SER A 19 -1.23 2.59 17.19
N LEU A 20 -2.25 2.31 18.00
CA LEU A 20 -2.81 3.23 18.97
C LEU A 20 -2.24 2.97 20.37
N ASN A 21 -1.85 4.04 21.07
CA ASN A 21 -1.47 3.93 22.47
C ASN A 21 -2.72 3.57 23.31
N PRO A 22 -2.75 2.43 24.03
CA PRO A 22 -3.93 1.99 24.79
C PRO A 22 -4.29 2.91 25.96
N ARG A 23 -3.38 3.80 26.34
CA ARG A 23 -3.58 4.81 27.43
C ARG A 23 -4.11 6.14 26.91
N TYR A 24 -4.21 6.31 25.60
CA TYR A 24 -4.71 7.53 24.97
C TYR A 24 -6.16 7.34 24.54
N THR A 25 -6.94 8.39 24.70
CA THR A 25 -8.26 8.48 24.08
C THR A 25 -8.12 8.67 22.56
N ALA A 26 -9.22 8.51 21.81
CA ALA A 26 -9.25 8.85 20.40
C ALA A 26 -8.85 10.32 20.17
N PHE A 27 -9.31 11.22 21.05
CA PHE A 27 -8.91 12.63 21.05
C PHE A 27 -7.40 12.79 21.17
N ASP A 28 -6.79 12.16 22.18
CA ASP A 28 -5.36 12.29 22.43
C ASP A 28 -4.53 11.72 21.29
N SER A 29 -4.97 10.60 20.70
CA SER A 29 -4.31 9.98 19.56
C SER A 29 -4.30 10.90 18.32
N ILE A 30 -5.41 11.59 18.04
CA ILE A 30 -5.51 12.54 16.93
C ILE A 30 -4.76 13.84 17.24
N ALA A 31 -4.78 14.29 18.51
CA ALA A 31 -4.11 15.51 18.98
C ALA A 31 -2.58 15.39 18.99
N GLU A 32 -2.04 14.18 19.16
CA GLU A 32 -0.61 13.95 19.33
C GLU A 32 0.26 14.58 18.22
N PRO A 33 0.02 14.31 16.91
CA PRO A 33 0.81 14.92 15.86
C PRO A 33 0.65 16.45 15.78
N LEU A 34 -0.52 16.99 16.11
CA LEU A 34 -0.75 18.44 16.17
C LEU A 34 0.12 19.09 17.26
N ARG A 35 0.20 18.46 18.43
CA ARG A 35 1.05 18.91 19.54
C ARG A 35 2.54 18.77 19.22
N LEU A 36 2.94 17.63 18.67
CA LEU A 36 4.35 17.30 18.48
C LEU A 36 4.97 17.91 17.23
N LEU A 37 4.25 17.97 16.11
CA LEU A 37 4.78 18.38 14.82
C LEU A 37 4.48 19.85 14.50
N GLU A 38 3.34 20.37 14.97
CA GLU A 38 2.94 21.75 14.73
C GLU A 38 3.06 22.65 15.96
N GLY A 39 3.26 22.06 17.15
CA GLY A 39 3.43 22.81 18.38
C GLY A 39 2.14 23.49 18.89
N VAL A 40 0.97 22.97 18.47
CA VAL A 40 -0.32 23.52 18.92
C VAL A 40 -0.47 23.33 20.42
N ARG A 41 -0.52 24.43 21.18
CA ARG A 41 -0.65 24.45 22.65
C ARG A 41 -1.97 25.03 23.13
N ASP A 42 -2.61 25.82 22.30
CA ASP A 42 -3.93 26.38 22.59
C ASP A 42 -4.98 25.25 22.60
N SER A 43 -5.71 25.18 23.74
CA SER A 43 -6.69 24.11 23.97
C SER A 43 -7.87 24.17 22.98
N ALA A 44 -8.38 25.39 22.76
CA ALA A 44 -9.54 25.58 21.88
C ALA A 44 -9.20 25.30 20.43
N GLY A 45 -8.05 25.79 19.95
CA GLY A 45 -7.57 25.51 18.60
C GLY A 45 -7.25 24.05 18.38
N LEU A 46 -6.67 23.37 19.39
CA LEU A 46 -6.41 21.93 19.33
C LEU A 46 -7.72 21.12 19.22
N GLU A 47 -8.71 21.47 20.06
CA GLU A 47 -10.01 20.80 20.06
C GLU A 47 -10.73 20.98 18.70
N ALA A 48 -10.74 22.18 18.17
CA ALA A 48 -11.34 22.46 16.88
C ALA A 48 -10.71 21.62 15.74
N ARG A 49 -9.38 21.51 15.75
CA ARG A 49 -8.65 20.72 14.74
C ARG A 49 -8.86 19.22 14.89
N VAL A 50 -8.91 18.71 16.12
CA VAL A 50 -9.21 17.29 16.37
C VAL A 50 -10.62 16.96 15.91
N LYS A 51 -11.62 17.80 16.22
CA LYS A 51 -13.00 17.63 15.77
C LYS A 51 -13.10 17.67 14.25
N ALA A 52 -12.39 18.59 13.59
CA ALA A 52 -12.36 18.65 12.13
C ALA A 52 -11.78 17.37 11.53
N ALA A 53 -10.63 16.89 12.02
CA ALA A 53 -10.02 15.63 11.55
C ALA A 53 -10.91 14.41 11.80
N ALA A 54 -11.62 14.36 12.93
CA ALA A 54 -12.59 13.31 13.23
C ALA A 54 -13.77 13.35 12.24
N SER A 55 -14.30 14.54 11.96
CA SER A 55 -15.38 14.74 11.00
C SER A 55 -14.95 14.37 9.57
N ASP A 56 -13.73 14.69 9.15
CA ASP A 56 -13.17 14.36 7.84
C ASP A 56 -13.17 12.84 7.59
N VAL A 57 -12.99 12.03 8.63
CA VAL A 57 -13.02 10.56 8.54
C VAL A 57 -14.38 9.96 8.92
N GLY A 58 -15.40 10.78 9.16
CA GLY A 58 -16.71 10.32 9.61
C GLY A 58 -16.68 9.57 10.95
N LEU A 59 -15.79 9.97 11.88
CA LEU A 59 -15.77 9.46 13.24
C LEU A 59 -16.73 10.31 14.10
N PRO A 60 -17.78 9.70 14.73
CA PRO A 60 -18.68 10.42 15.63
C PRO A 60 -17.92 11.10 16.75
N LEU A 61 -18.22 12.39 17.02
CA LEU A 61 -17.48 13.21 17.98
C LEU A 61 -17.60 12.70 19.43
N GLU A 62 -18.71 12.02 19.75
CA GLU A 62 -18.91 11.38 21.05
C GLU A 62 -17.91 10.24 21.33
N LEU A 63 -17.27 9.71 20.29
CA LEU A 63 -16.24 8.67 20.44
C LEU A 63 -14.86 9.23 20.77
N LEU A 64 -14.65 10.55 20.68
CA LEU A 64 -13.35 11.16 20.94
C LEU A 64 -12.83 10.90 22.38
N GLY A 65 -13.74 10.76 23.35
CA GLY A 65 -13.38 10.41 24.74
C GLY A 65 -13.13 8.91 24.98
N ARG A 66 -13.29 8.05 23.97
CA ARG A 66 -13.13 6.60 24.13
C ARG A 66 -11.68 6.17 24.00
N PHE A 67 -11.32 5.14 24.75
CA PHE A 67 -10.04 4.44 24.63
C PHE A 67 -10.09 3.37 23.51
N PRO A 68 -8.94 2.95 22.95
CA PRO A 68 -8.90 1.97 21.85
C PRO A 68 -9.67 0.67 22.12
N HIS A 69 -9.66 0.15 23.34
CA HIS A 69 -10.40 -1.05 23.72
C HIS A 69 -11.93 -0.89 23.71
N GLN A 70 -12.44 0.33 23.65
CA GLN A 70 -13.87 0.67 23.60
C GLN A 70 -14.36 0.96 22.16
N LEU A 71 -13.47 0.84 21.16
CA LEU A 71 -13.74 1.14 19.77
C LEU A 71 -13.77 -0.14 18.92
N SER A 72 -14.65 -0.20 17.92
CA SER A 72 -14.63 -1.26 16.91
C SER A 72 -13.39 -1.15 16.01
N GLY A 73 -13.07 -2.21 15.24
CA GLY A 73 -11.95 -2.21 14.29
C GLY A 73 -12.03 -1.06 13.29
N GLY A 74 -13.19 -0.84 12.71
CA GLY A 74 -13.41 0.27 11.77
C GLY A 74 -13.31 1.66 12.41
N GLN A 75 -13.74 1.80 13.69
CA GLN A 75 -13.56 3.05 14.43
C GLN A 75 -12.09 3.31 14.75
N LYS A 76 -11.32 2.29 15.14
CA LYS A 76 -9.87 2.39 15.34
C LYS A 76 -9.16 2.79 14.04
N ALA A 77 -9.51 2.18 12.91
CA ALA A 77 -8.97 2.54 11.60
C ALA A 77 -9.23 4.03 11.28
N ARG A 78 -10.45 4.53 11.53
CA ARG A 78 -10.78 5.96 11.36
C ARG A 78 -9.96 6.85 12.28
N VAL A 79 -9.72 6.47 13.55
CA VAL A 79 -8.86 7.23 14.47
C VAL A 79 -7.43 7.29 13.94
N ASN A 80 -6.87 6.19 13.42
CA ASN A 80 -5.53 6.17 12.83
C ASN A 80 -5.42 7.06 11.58
N ILE A 81 -6.43 7.00 10.71
CA ILE A 81 -6.47 7.86 9.52
C ILE A 81 -6.60 9.33 9.96
N ALA A 82 -7.52 9.65 10.88
CA ALA A 82 -7.69 11.01 11.43
C ALA A 82 -6.39 11.56 12.02
N ARG A 83 -5.68 10.74 12.81
CA ARG A 83 -4.36 11.07 13.37
C ARG A 83 -3.37 11.46 12.28
N ALA A 84 -3.32 10.69 11.19
CA ALA A 84 -2.39 10.94 10.11
C ALA A 84 -2.75 12.19 9.28
N VAL A 85 -4.04 12.41 8.99
CA VAL A 85 -4.46 13.57 8.17
C VAL A 85 -4.61 14.87 8.96
N ALA A 86 -4.64 14.83 10.31
CA ALA A 86 -4.81 16.00 11.15
C ALA A 86 -3.79 17.13 10.89
N VAL A 87 -2.57 16.77 10.50
CA VAL A 87 -1.48 17.71 10.17
C VAL A 87 -1.44 18.08 8.68
N ARG A 88 -2.44 17.67 7.90
CA ARG A 88 -2.55 17.91 6.45
C ARG A 88 -1.25 17.56 5.70
N PRO A 89 -0.86 16.29 5.69
CA PRO A 89 0.34 15.84 5.00
C PRO A 89 0.20 16.00 3.48
N ARG A 90 1.32 15.96 2.76
CA ARG A 90 1.35 15.88 1.30
C ARG A 90 1.39 14.42 0.82
N LEU A 91 2.03 13.55 1.61
CA LEU A 91 2.17 12.13 1.32
C LEU A 91 1.68 11.32 2.52
N LEU A 92 0.80 10.37 2.26
CA LEU A 92 0.33 9.37 3.23
C LEU A 92 0.81 7.99 2.80
N ILE A 93 1.62 7.36 3.64
CA ILE A 93 2.00 5.96 3.48
C ILE A 93 0.92 5.12 4.16
N LEU A 94 0.32 4.23 3.40
CA LEU A 94 -0.76 3.32 3.82
C LEU A 94 -0.20 1.90 3.80
N ASP A 95 0.21 1.40 4.96
CA ASP A 95 0.80 0.06 5.09
C ASP A 95 -0.30 -0.93 5.48
N GLU A 96 -0.81 -1.66 4.47
CA GLU A 96 -1.92 -2.61 4.61
C GLU A 96 -3.11 -2.09 5.44
N PRO A 97 -3.64 -0.88 5.17
CA PRO A 97 -4.54 -0.15 6.08
C PRO A 97 -5.88 -0.85 6.32
N THR A 98 -6.17 -1.90 5.59
CA THR A 98 -7.45 -2.63 5.66
C THR A 98 -7.30 -4.13 5.93
N ALA A 99 -6.07 -4.65 6.10
CA ALA A 99 -5.82 -6.09 6.23
C ALA A 99 -6.49 -6.73 7.47
N ALA A 100 -6.64 -5.97 8.55
CA ALA A 100 -7.24 -6.45 9.81
C ALA A 100 -8.76 -6.21 9.90
N LEU A 101 -9.40 -5.79 8.79
CA LEU A 101 -10.82 -5.44 8.75
C LEU A 101 -11.63 -6.49 7.99
N ASP A 102 -12.89 -6.67 8.35
CA ASP A 102 -13.84 -7.45 7.56
C ASP A 102 -14.13 -6.75 6.21
N VAL A 103 -14.59 -7.53 5.22
CA VAL A 103 -14.78 -7.07 3.83
C VAL A 103 -15.68 -5.83 3.73
N SER A 104 -16.73 -5.76 4.55
CA SER A 104 -17.68 -4.64 4.51
C SER A 104 -17.06 -3.35 5.04
N VAL A 105 -16.32 -3.44 6.16
CA VAL A 105 -15.61 -2.31 6.76
C VAL A 105 -14.43 -1.89 5.88
N GLN A 106 -13.73 -2.85 5.27
CA GLN A 106 -12.67 -2.58 4.30
C GLN A 106 -13.17 -1.69 3.15
N ALA A 107 -14.31 -2.04 2.53
CA ALA A 107 -14.89 -1.24 1.45
C ALA A 107 -15.18 0.21 1.88
N ILE A 108 -15.72 0.39 3.09
CA ILE A 108 -16.01 1.72 3.66
C ILE A 108 -14.72 2.52 3.88
N VAL A 109 -13.66 1.89 4.40
CA VAL A 109 -12.37 2.56 4.65
C VAL A 109 -11.68 2.92 3.34
N LEU A 110 -11.74 2.07 2.31
CA LEU A 110 -11.19 2.37 0.98
C LEU A 110 -11.92 3.54 0.31
N ALA A 111 -13.24 3.57 0.39
CA ALA A 111 -14.05 4.70 -0.10
C ALA A 111 -13.68 6.01 0.62
N LEU A 112 -13.52 5.97 1.95
CA LEU A 112 -13.06 7.10 2.74
C LEU A 112 -11.67 7.59 2.30
N LEU A 113 -10.72 6.68 2.07
CA LEU A 113 -9.37 7.04 1.60
C LEU A 113 -9.42 7.68 0.22
N ALA A 114 -10.25 7.18 -0.71
CA ALA A 114 -10.44 7.79 -2.02
C ALA A 114 -10.98 9.23 -1.90
N GLU A 115 -12.00 9.43 -1.06
CA GLU A 115 -12.58 10.75 -0.80
C GLU A 115 -11.57 11.73 -0.18
N LEU A 116 -10.78 11.28 0.80
CA LEU A 116 -9.74 12.10 1.41
C LEU A 116 -8.65 12.49 0.43
N ARG A 117 -8.26 11.58 -0.49
CA ARG A 117 -7.28 11.86 -1.55
C ARG A 117 -7.75 13.02 -2.43
N GLU A 118 -9.00 12.98 -2.88
CA GLU A 118 -9.57 14.02 -3.73
C GLU A 118 -9.76 15.34 -2.99
N ARG A 119 -10.35 15.28 -1.78
CA ARG A 119 -10.66 16.47 -0.97
C ARG A 119 -9.42 17.26 -0.55
N HIS A 120 -8.35 16.54 -0.17
CA HIS A 120 -7.15 17.17 0.38
C HIS A 120 -5.94 17.18 -0.58
N GLY A 121 -6.08 16.64 -1.80
CA GLY A 121 -5.00 16.56 -2.78
C GLY A 121 -3.82 15.69 -2.29
N LEU A 122 -4.11 14.60 -1.59
CA LEU A 122 -3.10 13.73 -0.99
C LEU A 122 -2.46 12.81 -2.02
N ALA A 123 -1.14 12.68 -1.98
CA ALA A 123 -0.45 11.58 -2.63
C ALA A 123 -0.43 10.36 -1.69
N TYR A 124 -0.67 9.16 -2.25
CA TYR A 124 -0.62 7.90 -1.50
C TYR A 124 0.56 7.02 -1.95
N LEU A 125 1.28 6.47 -0.98
CA LEU A 125 2.08 5.27 -1.17
C LEU A 125 1.33 4.12 -0.50
N PHE A 126 0.66 3.30 -1.31
CA PHE A 126 -0.20 2.23 -0.83
C PHE A 126 0.54 0.89 -0.87
N VAL A 127 0.73 0.25 0.27
CA VAL A 127 1.30 -1.09 0.37
C VAL A 127 0.16 -2.07 0.64
N SER A 128 0.04 -3.12 -0.16
CA SER A 128 -0.98 -4.15 0.00
C SER A 128 -0.57 -5.46 -0.66
N HIS A 129 -1.02 -6.57 -0.10
CA HIS A 129 -0.99 -7.88 -0.74
C HIS A 129 -2.29 -8.20 -1.49
N ASP A 130 -3.35 -7.38 -1.35
CA ASP A 130 -4.60 -7.51 -2.10
C ASP A 130 -4.52 -6.72 -3.41
N LEU A 131 -4.35 -7.45 -4.52
CA LEU A 131 -4.24 -6.86 -5.85
C LEU A 131 -5.53 -6.18 -6.33
N ASN A 132 -6.71 -6.60 -5.83
CA ASN A 132 -7.97 -5.93 -6.17
C ASN A 132 -7.99 -4.52 -5.57
N VAL A 133 -7.51 -4.39 -4.33
CA VAL A 133 -7.37 -3.08 -3.67
C VAL A 133 -6.37 -2.20 -4.41
N VAL A 134 -5.19 -2.75 -4.78
CA VAL A 134 -4.20 -2.01 -5.57
C VAL A 134 -4.77 -1.54 -6.90
N ARG A 135 -5.49 -2.40 -7.61
CA ARG A 135 -6.14 -2.06 -8.90
C ARG A 135 -7.19 -0.96 -8.76
N LEU A 136 -7.88 -0.90 -7.61
CA LEU A 136 -8.91 0.09 -7.33
C LEU A 136 -8.33 1.45 -6.95
N MET A 137 -7.22 1.45 -6.18
CA MET A 137 -6.73 2.63 -5.48
C MET A 137 -5.53 3.31 -6.14
N CYS A 138 -4.77 2.58 -6.99
CA CYS A 138 -3.46 3.01 -7.45
C CYS A 138 -3.45 3.30 -8.95
N ASP A 139 -2.81 4.40 -9.33
CA ASP A 139 -2.57 4.78 -10.72
C ASP A 139 -1.32 4.06 -11.27
N GLU A 140 -0.29 3.90 -10.42
CA GLU A 140 0.94 3.17 -10.71
C GLU A 140 1.17 2.04 -9.72
N VAL A 141 1.84 0.99 -10.15
CA VAL A 141 2.16 -0.16 -9.31
C VAL A 141 3.64 -0.51 -9.40
N LEU A 142 4.20 -0.90 -8.24
CA LEU A 142 5.52 -1.50 -8.12
C LEU A 142 5.35 -2.90 -7.53
N VAL A 143 5.67 -3.91 -8.31
CA VAL A 143 5.62 -5.30 -7.86
C VAL A 143 6.96 -5.68 -7.26
N MET A 144 6.94 -6.15 -6.01
CA MET A 144 8.14 -6.55 -5.29
C MET A 144 8.19 -8.06 -5.07
N TYR A 145 9.38 -8.64 -5.23
CA TYR A 145 9.66 -10.03 -4.89
C TYR A 145 10.98 -10.12 -4.12
N LEU A 146 10.95 -10.71 -2.92
CA LEU A 146 12.10 -10.85 -2.03
C LEU A 146 12.94 -9.55 -1.90
N GLY A 147 12.25 -8.42 -1.65
CA GLY A 147 12.89 -7.12 -1.43
C GLY A 147 13.44 -6.43 -2.70
N ARG A 148 13.08 -6.90 -3.90
CA ARG A 148 13.43 -6.24 -5.17
C ARG A 148 12.18 -5.90 -5.97
N ILE A 149 12.19 -4.73 -6.62
CA ILE A 149 11.18 -4.37 -7.62
C ILE A 149 11.45 -5.23 -8.86
N VAL A 150 10.44 -6.02 -9.26
CA VAL A 150 10.52 -6.89 -10.44
C VAL A 150 9.75 -6.35 -11.63
N GLU A 151 8.74 -5.51 -11.40
CA GLU A 151 8.00 -4.82 -12.44
C GLU A 151 7.42 -3.51 -11.88
N ARG A 152 7.36 -2.48 -12.72
CA ARG A 152 6.64 -1.23 -12.41
C ARG A 152 5.98 -0.65 -13.65
N GLY A 153 4.91 0.11 -13.43
CA GLY A 153 4.22 0.84 -14.50
C GLY A 153 2.80 1.24 -14.13
N PRO A 154 2.06 1.81 -15.10
CA PRO A 154 0.64 2.10 -14.93
C PRO A 154 -0.13 0.85 -14.51
N ALA A 155 -0.92 0.93 -13.45
CA ALA A 155 -1.60 -0.23 -12.87
C ALA A 155 -2.46 -0.95 -13.92
N ALA A 156 -3.24 -0.21 -14.71
CA ALA A 156 -4.08 -0.79 -15.77
C ALA A 156 -3.28 -1.65 -16.76
N GLU A 157 -2.08 -1.22 -17.15
CA GLU A 157 -1.25 -1.93 -18.11
C GLU A 157 -0.55 -3.15 -17.49
N VAL A 158 0.00 -2.99 -16.28
CA VAL A 158 0.66 -4.09 -15.57
C VAL A 158 -0.32 -5.22 -15.29
N PHE A 159 -1.55 -4.92 -14.88
CA PHE A 159 -2.58 -5.93 -14.65
C PHE A 159 -3.13 -6.56 -15.94
N ALA A 160 -3.24 -5.79 -17.02
CA ALA A 160 -3.72 -6.32 -18.31
C ALA A 160 -2.68 -7.18 -19.01
N ARG A 161 -1.41 -6.79 -18.97
CA ARG A 161 -0.31 -7.42 -19.70
C ARG A 161 0.95 -7.49 -18.83
N PRO A 162 0.98 -8.35 -17.79
CA PRO A 162 2.15 -8.52 -16.93
C PRO A 162 3.39 -8.90 -17.75
N ALA A 163 4.50 -8.24 -17.52
CA ALA A 163 5.76 -8.50 -18.20
C ALA A 163 6.66 -9.47 -17.42
N HIS A 164 6.61 -9.43 -16.08
CA HIS A 164 7.40 -10.33 -15.25
C HIS A 164 6.59 -11.61 -14.92
N PRO A 165 7.18 -12.83 -15.01
CA PRO A 165 6.47 -14.06 -14.70
C PRO A 165 5.87 -14.14 -13.29
N TYR A 166 6.46 -13.50 -12.30
CA TYR A 166 5.89 -13.39 -10.96
C TYR A 166 4.63 -12.52 -10.93
N THR A 167 4.66 -11.37 -11.63
CA THR A 167 3.46 -10.50 -11.73
C THR A 167 2.32 -11.25 -12.42
N ARG A 168 2.62 -12.02 -13.47
CA ARG A 168 1.65 -12.87 -14.16
C ARG A 168 1.03 -13.88 -13.21
N LEU A 169 1.85 -14.58 -12.41
CA LEU A 169 1.36 -15.52 -11.39
C LEU A 169 0.39 -14.84 -10.41
N LEU A 170 0.73 -13.65 -9.93
CA LEU A 170 -0.14 -12.89 -9.01
C LEU A 170 -1.47 -12.52 -9.67
N VAL A 171 -1.44 -12.02 -10.91
CA VAL A 171 -2.64 -11.62 -11.66
C VAL A 171 -3.52 -12.82 -12.02
N ASP A 172 -2.91 -13.93 -12.41
CA ASP A 172 -3.64 -15.15 -12.75
C ASP A 172 -4.27 -15.83 -11.52
N ALA A 173 -3.74 -15.57 -10.32
CA ALA A 173 -4.31 -16.05 -9.07
C ALA A 173 -5.55 -15.26 -8.61
N LEU A 174 -5.85 -14.10 -9.23
CA LEU A 174 -7.02 -13.31 -8.87
C LEU A 174 -8.32 -14.04 -9.24
N PRO A 175 -9.26 -14.20 -8.28
CA PRO A 175 -10.58 -14.75 -8.56
C PRO A 175 -11.31 -13.88 -9.59
N ARG A 176 -11.87 -14.53 -10.63
CA ARG A 176 -12.73 -13.86 -11.62
C ARG A 176 -14.17 -14.28 -11.41
N LEU A 177 -15.07 -13.33 -11.26
CA LEU A 177 -16.49 -13.63 -11.13
C LEU A 177 -17.00 -14.45 -12.34
N GLY A 178 -17.68 -15.57 -12.03
CA GLY A 178 -18.26 -16.43 -13.07
C GLY A 178 -17.28 -17.36 -13.79
N GLN A 179 -16.01 -17.40 -13.39
CA GLN A 179 -15.03 -18.35 -13.93
C GLN A 179 -14.59 -19.33 -12.81
N PRO A 180 -14.38 -20.61 -13.14
CA PRO A 180 -13.75 -21.52 -12.18
C PRO A 180 -12.39 -20.96 -11.78
N ALA A 181 -11.99 -21.19 -10.52
CA ALA A 181 -10.68 -20.79 -10.05
C ALA A 181 -9.62 -21.28 -11.03
N PRO A 182 -8.74 -20.43 -11.55
CA PRO A 182 -7.71 -20.87 -12.47
C PRO A 182 -6.89 -21.95 -11.79
N ALA A 183 -6.63 -23.04 -12.50
CA ALA A 183 -5.66 -24.05 -12.09
C ALA A 183 -4.27 -23.41 -12.15
N VAL A 184 -3.97 -22.57 -11.15
CA VAL A 184 -2.63 -22.00 -11.00
C VAL A 184 -1.72 -23.19 -10.69
N ALA A 185 -0.84 -23.54 -11.60
CA ALA A 185 0.22 -24.50 -11.32
C ALA A 185 1.09 -23.90 -10.21
N LEU A 186 0.79 -24.26 -8.96
CA LEU A 186 1.61 -23.87 -7.84
C LEU A 186 3.01 -24.43 -8.06
N PRO A 187 4.06 -23.64 -7.86
CA PRO A 187 5.42 -24.15 -7.91
C PRO A 187 5.54 -25.32 -6.94
N ALA A 188 6.19 -26.39 -7.39
CA ALA A 188 6.31 -27.67 -6.66
C ALA A 188 7.05 -27.56 -5.30
N SER A 189 7.60 -26.42 -4.98
CA SER A 189 8.30 -26.16 -3.69
C SER A 189 7.81 -24.86 -3.06
N GLU A 190 7.61 -24.90 -1.74
CA GLU A 190 7.52 -23.67 -0.96
C GLU A 190 8.79 -22.84 -1.18
N PRO A 191 8.66 -21.51 -1.21
CA PRO A 191 9.84 -20.67 -1.29
C PRO A 191 10.67 -20.91 -0.02
N THR A 192 11.77 -21.62 -0.16
CA THR A 192 12.87 -21.40 0.77
C THR A 192 13.27 -19.96 0.57
N SER A 193 12.76 -19.07 1.44
CA SER A 193 13.24 -17.70 1.45
C SER A 193 14.68 -17.78 1.95
N PRO A 194 15.69 -17.67 1.10
CA PRO A 194 17.05 -17.62 1.60
C PRO A 194 17.14 -16.36 2.45
N ILE A 195 17.69 -16.52 3.67
CA ILE A 195 17.95 -15.40 4.57
C ILE A 195 18.83 -14.37 3.85
N ASP A 196 19.69 -14.84 2.93
CA ASP A 196 20.54 -14.01 2.08
C ASP A 196 20.54 -14.57 0.64
N PRO A 197 19.60 -14.11 -0.23
CA PRO A 197 19.56 -14.59 -1.61
C PRO A 197 20.79 -14.10 -2.39
N ASP A 198 21.43 -15.00 -3.16
CA ASP A 198 22.58 -14.67 -3.99
C ASP A 198 22.24 -13.43 -4.89
N PRO A 199 22.93 -12.30 -4.69
CA PRO A 199 22.63 -11.07 -5.42
C PRO A 199 22.93 -11.19 -6.92
N ARG A 200 23.69 -12.21 -7.33
CA ARG A 200 24.09 -12.45 -8.71
C ARG A 200 23.03 -13.15 -9.54
N GLN A 201 22.02 -13.78 -8.92
CA GLN A 201 20.98 -14.54 -9.59
C GLN A 201 19.65 -13.77 -9.63
N CYS A 202 18.82 -14.10 -10.63
CA CYS A 202 17.42 -13.70 -10.60
C CYS A 202 16.73 -14.32 -9.39
N ARG A 203 16.21 -13.52 -8.48
CA ARG A 203 15.58 -13.98 -7.24
C ARG A 203 14.37 -14.90 -7.47
N TYR A 204 13.75 -14.82 -8.63
CA TYR A 204 12.60 -15.64 -9.01
C TYR A 204 13.00 -16.89 -9.83
N ALA A 205 14.27 -17.07 -10.18
CA ALA A 205 14.73 -18.12 -11.10
C ALA A 205 14.28 -19.54 -10.69
N SER A 206 14.40 -19.91 -9.40
CA SER A 206 14.04 -21.23 -8.89
C SER A 206 12.54 -21.57 -9.00
N ARG A 207 11.68 -20.57 -9.16
CA ARG A 207 10.21 -20.71 -9.24
C ARG A 207 9.66 -20.28 -10.59
N CYS A 208 10.51 -19.74 -11.46
CA CYS A 208 10.09 -19.20 -12.75
C CYS A 208 9.87 -20.32 -13.76
N PRO A 209 8.67 -20.49 -14.33
CA PRO A 209 8.42 -21.52 -15.34
C PRO A 209 9.20 -21.27 -16.65
N GLN A 210 9.74 -20.07 -16.84
CA GLN A 210 10.52 -19.65 -18.00
C GLN A 210 12.01 -19.44 -17.67
N ALA A 211 12.48 -20.00 -16.54
CA ALA A 211 13.88 -19.88 -16.16
C ALA A 211 14.80 -20.48 -17.23
N ARG A 212 15.87 -19.76 -17.53
CA ARG A 212 16.94 -20.20 -18.46
C ARG A 212 18.29 -20.06 -17.75
N PRO A 213 19.37 -20.70 -18.22
CA PRO A 213 20.68 -20.66 -17.57
C PRO A 213 21.13 -19.25 -17.17
N ARG A 214 20.92 -18.26 -18.02
CA ARG A 214 21.23 -16.85 -17.73
C ARG A 214 20.55 -16.31 -16.45
N CYS A 215 19.38 -16.83 -16.09
CA CYS A 215 18.66 -16.39 -14.87
C CYS A 215 19.38 -16.83 -13.58
N SER A 216 20.13 -17.94 -13.63
CA SER A 216 20.92 -18.44 -12.52
C SER A 216 22.34 -17.82 -12.48
N GLU A 217 22.78 -17.23 -13.57
CA GLU A 217 24.13 -16.66 -13.70
C GLU A 217 24.15 -15.14 -13.47
N LEU A 218 23.07 -14.45 -13.87
CA LEU A 218 22.99 -13.01 -13.83
C LEU A 218 21.66 -12.50 -13.28
N SER A 219 21.71 -11.57 -12.32
CA SER A 219 20.54 -10.86 -11.82
C SER A 219 20.07 -9.83 -12.84
N PRO A 220 18.80 -9.86 -13.30
CA PRO A 220 18.31 -8.86 -14.21
C PRO A 220 18.18 -7.50 -13.53
N SER A 221 18.63 -6.44 -14.22
CA SER A 221 18.33 -5.07 -13.85
C SER A 221 16.92 -4.68 -14.30
N LEU A 222 16.35 -3.68 -13.63
CA LEU A 222 15.11 -3.05 -14.08
C LEU A 222 15.40 -2.34 -15.41
N SER A 223 14.74 -2.76 -16.48
CA SER A 223 14.91 -2.24 -17.84
C SER A 223 13.59 -1.74 -18.41
N THR A 224 13.66 -0.67 -19.19
CA THR A 224 12.49 -0.06 -19.83
C THR A 224 11.94 -0.98 -20.93
N LEU A 225 10.65 -1.27 -20.88
CA LEU A 225 9.91 -2.02 -21.90
C LEU A 225 9.11 -1.09 -22.81
N ALA A 226 8.58 -0.01 -22.23
CA ALA A 226 7.85 1.07 -22.90
C ALA A 226 7.92 2.32 -22.02
N PRO A 227 7.49 3.50 -22.51
CA PRO A 227 7.39 4.69 -21.68
C PRO A 227 6.61 4.43 -20.40
N GLY A 228 7.22 4.68 -19.24
CA GLY A 228 6.63 4.45 -17.92
C GLY A 228 6.52 2.98 -17.49
N ARG A 229 6.99 1.99 -18.28
CA ARG A 229 6.97 0.56 -17.93
C ARG A 229 8.35 -0.05 -17.89
N GLU A 230 8.64 -0.75 -16.81
CA GLU A 230 9.91 -1.43 -16.62
C GLU A 230 9.73 -2.81 -15.98
N ALA A 231 10.62 -3.74 -16.31
CA ALA A 231 10.67 -5.04 -15.65
C ALA A 231 12.12 -5.51 -15.48
N ALA A 232 12.36 -6.20 -14.37
CA ALA A 232 13.63 -6.88 -14.07
C ALA A 232 13.55 -8.35 -14.52
N CYS A 233 13.55 -8.57 -15.82
CA CYS A 233 13.46 -9.90 -16.43
C CYS A 233 14.34 -10.00 -17.68
N HIS A 234 15.12 -11.07 -17.80
CA HIS A 234 15.89 -11.33 -19.03
C HIS A 234 15.01 -11.72 -20.23
N PHE A 235 13.82 -12.25 -19.95
CA PHE A 235 12.88 -12.79 -20.95
C PHE A 235 11.45 -12.33 -20.58
N PRO A 236 11.14 -11.02 -20.73
CA PRO A 236 9.82 -10.50 -20.38
C PRO A 236 8.72 -11.18 -21.23
N LEU A 237 7.55 -11.38 -20.63
CA LEU A 237 6.40 -12.03 -21.27
C LEU A 237 5.79 -11.22 -22.40
N VAL A 238 6.06 -9.93 -22.44
CA VAL A 238 5.56 -8.99 -23.43
C VAL A 238 6.73 -8.27 -24.09
N ASN A 239 6.80 -8.31 -25.41
CA ASN A 239 7.65 -7.43 -26.21
C ASN A 239 6.83 -6.16 -26.49
N LEU A 240 6.96 -5.17 -25.62
CA LEU A 240 6.49 -3.83 -25.91
C LEU A 240 7.62 -3.14 -26.68
N ALA A 241 7.69 -3.37 -28.01
CA ALA A 241 8.57 -2.58 -28.85
C ALA A 241 8.21 -1.10 -28.64
N PRO A 242 9.21 -0.19 -28.49
CA PRO A 242 8.89 1.23 -28.51
C PRO A 242 8.18 1.51 -29.85
N GLU A 243 6.98 2.11 -29.77
CA GLU A 243 6.35 2.66 -30.97
C GLU A 243 7.40 3.59 -31.58
N SER A 244 7.88 3.22 -32.77
CA SER A 244 8.77 4.07 -33.53
C SER A 244 8.05 5.39 -33.75
N ALA A 245 8.61 6.46 -33.15
CA ALA A 245 8.15 7.81 -33.39
C ALA A 245 8.16 8.04 -34.91
N ALA A 246 6.97 8.12 -35.49
CA ALA A 246 6.77 8.55 -36.87
C ALA A 246 6.64 10.07 -36.87
#